data_f4be8ee738ad87c54090b33e9ab5fca4
#
_entry.id   f4be8ee738ad87c54090b33e9ab5fca4
#
_cell.length_a   1.000
_cell.length_b   1.000
_cell.length_c   1.000
_cell.angle_alpha   90.00
_cell.angle_beta   90.00
_cell.angle_gamma   90.00
#
_symmetry.space_group_name_H-M   'P 1'
#
loop_
_entity.id
_entity.type
_entity.pdbx_description
1 polymer ?
#
loop_
_entity_poly.entity_id
_entity_poly.type
_entity_poly.pdbx_seq_one_letter_code
_entity_poly.pdbx_strand_id
1 'polypeptide(L)'
;MVKWIKKHSLILKDAFLSTLFCLFLTFLLSLIILNLSFLNPFKEAFKDFSFSDIYYAEQIQDNNVSKDIILVNIEHKSRLEIAFLLESLIETKPKVIGVDAIFRELKNEEEDKYLSKFLSNSLIISAINFDRDSIISNHPIFNSKNNGFININFNGGSVIRTTDFIYKKDICNKIHSGYSY
;
A
#
# COMPACT_ATOMS: atom_id res chain seq x y z
N MET A 1 -1.63 16.12 72.19
CA MET A 1 -2.06 16.58 70.84
C MET A 1 -0.87 16.94 69.95
N VAL A 2 0.09 17.74 70.37
CA VAL A 2 1.25 18.18 69.54
C VAL A 2 2.15 17.03 69.09
N LYS A 3 2.42 16.00 69.90
CA LYS A 3 3.24 14.82 69.47
C LYS A 3 2.56 13.98 68.38
N TRP A 4 1.25 13.90 68.36
CA TRP A 4 0.52 13.15 67.36
C TRP A 4 0.56 13.84 65.99
N ILE A 5 0.39 15.17 65.95
CA ILE A 5 0.49 16.00 64.75
C ILE A 5 1.89 15.93 64.14
N LYS A 6 2.99 15.99 64.95
CA LYS A 6 4.37 15.85 64.50
C LYS A 6 4.65 14.48 63.87
N LYS A 7 4.11 13.40 64.45
CA LYS A 7 4.30 12.03 63.93
C LYS A 7 3.60 11.85 62.56
N HIS A 8 2.39 12.38 62.38
CA HIS A 8 1.72 12.31 61.09
C HIS A 8 2.36 13.20 60.02
N SER A 9 2.91 14.36 60.40
CA SER A 9 3.63 15.23 59.48
C SER A 9 4.95 14.56 58.95
N LEU A 10 5.64 13.80 59.78
CA LEU A 10 6.83 13.04 59.37
C LEU A 10 6.45 11.92 58.41
N ILE A 11 5.42 11.15 58.73
CA ILE A 11 4.95 10.07 57.85
C ILE A 11 4.49 10.61 56.49
N LEU A 12 3.79 11.75 56.46
CA LEU A 12 3.37 12.40 55.23
C LEU A 12 4.56 12.88 54.39
N LYS A 13 5.60 13.44 55.02
CA LYS A 13 6.82 13.85 54.34
C LYS A 13 7.56 12.64 53.71
N ASP A 14 7.69 11.55 54.47
CA ASP A 14 8.38 10.36 54.03
C ASP A 14 7.60 9.68 52.89
N ALA A 15 6.27 9.63 52.99
CA ALA A 15 5.41 9.12 51.94
C ALA A 15 5.52 9.97 50.65
N PHE A 16 5.51 11.30 50.79
CA PHE A 16 5.65 12.22 49.67
C PHE A 16 6.99 12.08 48.99
N LEU A 17 8.09 12.03 49.76
CA LEU A 17 9.44 11.87 49.25
C LEU A 17 9.62 10.53 48.50
N SER A 18 9.08 9.45 49.08
CA SER A 18 9.06 8.12 48.53
C SER A 18 8.31 8.07 47.19
N THR A 19 7.13 8.71 47.13
CA THR A 19 6.34 8.79 45.91
C THR A 19 7.08 9.58 44.83
N LEU A 20 7.70 10.72 45.18
CA LEU A 20 8.46 11.53 44.26
C LEU A 20 9.67 10.75 43.70
N PHE A 21 10.36 10.00 44.58
CA PHE A 21 11.48 9.16 44.16
C PHE A 21 11.04 8.05 43.20
N CYS A 22 9.94 7.38 43.47
CA CYS A 22 9.37 6.35 42.59
C CYS A 22 9.00 6.93 41.22
N LEU A 23 8.35 8.11 41.18
CA LEU A 23 8.02 8.79 39.94
C LEU A 23 9.28 9.17 39.14
N PHE A 24 10.31 9.68 39.82
CA PHE A 24 11.58 10.01 39.18
C PHE A 24 12.27 8.77 38.60
N LEU A 25 12.30 7.66 39.34
CA LEU A 25 12.86 6.40 38.86
C LEU A 25 12.11 5.85 37.67
N THR A 26 10.79 5.90 37.71
CA THR A 26 9.90 5.48 36.60
C THR A 26 10.13 6.35 35.37
N PHE A 27 10.30 7.66 35.55
CA PHE A 27 10.61 8.58 34.46
C PHE A 27 11.96 8.26 33.82
N LEU A 28 13.02 8.04 34.61
CA LEU A 28 14.34 7.64 34.13
C LEU A 28 14.27 6.31 33.34
N LEU A 29 13.58 5.33 33.90
CA LEU A 29 13.41 4.04 33.26
C LEU A 29 12.65 4.17 31.92
N SER A 30 11.63 5.00 31.88
CA SER A 30 10.86 5.32 30.68
C SER A 30 11.73 5.93 29.58
N LEU A 31 12.64 6.87 29.92
CA LEU A 31 13.57 7.46 28.96
C LEU A 31 14.52 6.42 28.37
N ILE A 32 15.00 5.48 29.19
CA ILE A 32 15.87 4.40 28.74
C ILE A 32 15.09 3.49 27.77
N ILE A 33 13.89 3.06 28.15
CA ILE A 33 13.06 2.15 27.34
C ILE A 33 12.67 2.80 26.00
N LEU A 34 12.31 4.08 26.00
CA LEU A 34 11.92 4.80 24.79
C LEU A 34 13.07 5.00 23.79
N ASN A 35 14.32 5.03 24.28
CA ASN A 35 15.53 5.21 23.45
C ASN A 35 16.21 3.89 23.08
N LEU A 36 15.72 2.75 23.53
CA LEU A 36 16.29 1.45 23.19
C LEU A 36 15.96 1.07 21.73
N SER A 37 16.95 1.18 20.87
CA SER A 37 16.83 0.84 19.44
C SER A 37 16.41 -0.61 19.19
N PHE A 38 16.66 -1.53 20.15
CA PHE A 38 16.24 -2.92 20.01
C PHE A 38 14.71 -3.10 20.06
N LEU A 39 13.95 -2.11 20.58
CA LEU A 39 12.49 -2.10 20.56
C LEU A 39 11.90 -1.61 19.23
N ASN A 40 12.74 -1.13 18.30
CA ASN A 40 12.28 -0.70 16.99
C ASN A 40 11.52 -1.79 16.21
N PRO A 41 11.95 -3.07 16.19
CA PRO A 41 11.19 -4.12 15.55
C PRO A 41 9.77 -4.31 16.13
N PHE A 42 9.62 -4.14 17.44
CA PHE A 42 8.31 -4.20 18.08
C PHE A 42 7.46 -2.96 17.72
N LYS A 43 8.05 -1.77 17.69
CA LYS A 43 7.35 -0.56 17.25
C LYS A 43 6.85 -0.68 15.82
N GLU A 44 7.66 -1.20 14.91
CA GLU A 44 7.28 -1.43 13.52
C GLU A 44 6.18 -2.50 13.43
N ALA A 45 6.32 -3.62 14.15
CA ALA A 45 5.31 -4.66 14.18
C ALA A 45 3.97 -4.14 14.71
N PHE A 46 3.95 -3.37 15.81
CA PHE A 46 2.70 -2.79 16.34
C PHE A 46 2.13 -1.67 15.48
N LYS A 47 2.93 -1.00 14.67
CA LYS A 47 2.48 0.03 13.74
C LYS A 47 1.74 -0.58 12.55
N ASP A 48 2.17 -1.75 12.12
CA ASP A 48 1.63 -2.46 10.97
C ASP A 48 0.49 -3.42 11.33
N PHE A 49 0.45 -3.92 12.58
CA PHE A 49 -0.58 -4.83 13.07
C PHE A 49 -1.69 -4.09 13.81
N SER A 50 -2.92 -4.29 13.34
CA SER A 50 -4.14 -3.93 14.09
C SER A 50 -4.74 -5.19 14.72
N PHE A 51 -5.42 -5.05 15.86
CA PHE A 51 -6.19 -6.16 16.45
C PHE A 51 -7.23 -6.73 15.47
N SER A 52 -7.75 -5.90 14.57
CA SER A 52 -8.62 -6.35 13.49
C SER A 52 -7.95 -7.32 12.53
N ASP A 53 -6.65 -7.17 12.27
CA ASP A 53 -5.92 -8.05 11.36
C ASP A 53 -5.82 -9.48 11.94
N ILE A 54 -5.61 -9.59 13.26
CA ILE A 54 -5.60 -10.89 13.96
C ILE A 54 -6.99 -11.51 13.91
N TYR A 55 -8.03 -10.72 14.21
CA TYR A 55 -9.43 -11.18 14.20
C TYR A 55 -9.83 -11.70 12.81
N TYR A 56 -9.51 -10.96 11.75
CA TYR A 56 -9.80 -11.38 10.39
C TYR A 56 -8.94 -12.56 9.95
N ALA A 57 -7.67 -12.63 10.34
CA ALA A 57 -6.81 -13.77 10.03
C ALA A 57 -7.31 -15.07 10.66
N GLU A 58 -7.89 -15.02 11.87
CA GLU A 58 -8.51 -16.18 12.51
C GLU A 58 -9.83 -16.58 11.86
N GLN A 59 -10.61 -15.60 11.38
CA GLN A 59 -11.90 -15.86 10.73
C GLN A 59 -11.76 -16.37 9.29
N ILE A 60 -10.70 -15.99 8.57
CA ILE A 60 -10.44 -16.41 7.16
C ILE A 60 -9.73 -17.77 7.12
N GLN A 61 -9.92 -18.64 8.09
CA GLN A 61 -9.44 -20.04 8.00
C GLN A 61 -10.22 -20.89 6.99
N ASP A 62 -11.23 -20.34 6.35
CA ASP A 62 -11.90 -20.99 5.25
C ASP A 62 -10.98 -21.01 4.01
N ASN A 63 -10.55 -22.22 3.65
CA ASN A 63 -9.79 -22.52 2.42
C ASN A 63 -10.60 -22.27 1.12
N ASN A 64 -11.55 -21.36 1.15
CA ASN A 64 -12.35 -20.96 -0.01
C ASN A 64 -11.54 -19.99 -0.87
N VAL A 65 -10.66 -20.55 -1.70
CA VAL A 65 -10.02 -19.81 -2.78
C VAL A 65 -11.11 -19.34 -3.75
N SER A 66 -11.23 -18.03 -3.93
CA SER A 66 -12.14 -17.48 -4.92
C SER A 66 -11.76 -18.02 -6.31
N LYS A 67 -12.70 -18.64 -6.99
CA LYS A 67 -12.51 -19.12 -8.37
C LYS A 67 -12.76 -18.04 -9.42
N ASP A 68 -13.24 -16.88 -8.97
CA ASP A 68 -13.60 -15.76 -9.85
C ASP A 68 -12.41 -14.89 -10.24
N ILE A 69 -11.32 -14.96 -9.47
CA ILE A 69 -10.12 -14.15 -9.68
C ILE A 69 -8.91 -15.08 -9.83
N ILE A 70 -8.21 -14.94 -10.95
CA ILE A 70 -6.98 -15.67 -11.24
C ILE A 70 -5.84 -14.66 -11.31
N LEU A 71 -4.81 -14.87 -10.49
CA LEU A 71 -3.58 -14.09 -10.55
C LEU A 71 -2.55 -14.82 -11.40
N VAL A 72 -2.03 -14.14 -12.42
CA VAL A 72 -1.01 -14.66 -13.32
C VAL A 72 0.26 -13.84 -13.15
N ASN A 73 1.31 -14.48 -12.65
CA ASN A 73 2.59 -13.82 -12.47
C ASN A 73 3.35 -13.77 -13.83
N ILE A 74 3.67 -12.54 -14.26
CA ILE A 74 4.40 -12.32 -15.52
C ILE A 74 5.93 -12.25 -15.32
N GLU A 75 6.41 -12.12 -14.07
CA GLU A 75 7.83 -12.05 -13.71
C GLU A 75 8.67 -11.17 -14.66
N HIS A 76 9.75 -11.74 -15.22
CA HIS A 76 10.66 -11.06 -16.14
C HIS A 76 10.42 -11.42 -17.61
N LYS A 77 9.17 -11.74 -17.98
CA LYS A 77 8.82 -12.12 -19.36
C LYS A 77 9.09 -11.00 -20.35
N SER A 78 9.52 -11.38 -21.55
CA SER A 78 9.63 -10.48 -22.70
C SER A 78 8.24 -9.99 -23.14
N ARG A 79 8.20 -8.95 -23.95
CA ARG A 79 6.95 -8.44 -24.51
C ARG A 79 6.24 -9.44 -25.38
N LEU A 80 7.01 -10.23 -26.11
CA LEU A 80 6.48 -11.30 -26.94
C LEU A 80 5.82 -12.41 -26.11
N GLU A 81 6.47 -12.82 -25.02
CA GLU A 81 5.92 -13.82 -24.09
C GLU A 81 4.66 -13.31 -23.39
N ILE A 82 4.62 -12.02 -23.01
CA ILE A 82 3.42 -11.39 -22.45
C ILE A 82 2.31 -11.37 -23.50
N ALA A 83 2.61 -11.08 -24.74
CA ALA A 83 1.62 -11.09 -25.81
C ALA A 83 1.02 -12.49 -26.03
N PHE A 84 1.83 -13.54 -26.06
CA PHE A 84 1.34 -14.93 -26.12
C PHE A 84 0.50 -15.32 -24.91
N LEU A 85 0.90 -14.86 -23.73
CA LEU A 85 0.12 -15.08 -22.52
C LEU A 85 -1.26 -14.42 -22.61
N LEU A 86 -1.32 -13.16 -23.07
CA LEU A 86 -2.58 -12.45 -23.26
C LEU A 86 -3.45 -13.11 -24.31
N GLU A 87 -2.87 -13.60 -25.40
CA GLU A 87 -3.57 -14.38 -26.43
C GLU A 87 -4.26 -15.60 -25.81
N SER A 88 -3.51 -16.42 -25.07
CA SER A 88 -4.01 -17.60 -24.39
C SER A 88 -5.10 -17.26 -23.36
N LEU A 89 -4.94 -16.17 -22.62
CA LEU A 89 -5.96 -15.73 -21.64
C LEU A 89 -7.25 -15.26 -22.33
N ILE A 90 -7.17 -14.54 -23.44
CA ILE A 90 -8.34 -14.09 -24.20
C ILE A 90 -9.13 -15.29 -24.72
N GLU A 91 -8.49 -16.37 -25.14
CA GLU A 91 -9.14 -17.59 -25.59
C GLU A 91 -9.99 -18.26 -24.50
N THR A 92 -9.64 -18.07 -23.22
CA THR A 92 -10.44 -18.60 -22.10
C THR A 92 -11.73 -17.80 -21.86
N LYS A 93 -11.94 -16.70 -22.58
CA LYS A 93 -13.13 -15.84 -22.52
C LYS A 93 -13.42 -15.29 -21.10
N PRO A 94 -12.45 -14.67 -20.42
CA PRO A 94 -12.68 -14.04 -19.13
C PRO A 94 -13.60 -12.82 -19.30
N LYS A 95 -14.19 -12.36 -18.21
CA LYS A 95 -14.97 -11.10 -18.22
C LYS A 95 -14.08 -9.89 -18.43
N VAL A 96 -12.87 -9.90 -17.86
CA VAL A 96 -11.89 -8.81 -17.92
C VAL A 96 -10.49 -9.35 -17.61
N ILE A 97 -9.48 -8.74 -18.21
CA ILE A 97 -8.06 -8.99 -17.93
C ILE A 97 -7.44 -7.68 -17.47
N GLY A 98 -6.99 -7.61 -16.23
CA GLY A 98 -6.19 -6.51 -15.72
C GLY A 98 -4.71 -6.74 -15.98
N VAL A 99 -4.02 -5.80 -16.61
CA VAL A 99 -2.57 -5.84 -16.85
C VAL A 99 -1.92 -4.80 -15.95
N ASP A 100 -1.33 -5.26 -14.85
CA ASP A 100 -0.59 -4.42 -13.90
C ASP A 100 0.86 -4.24 -14.34
N ALA A 101 1.03 -3.69 -15.54
CA ALA A 101 2.31 -3.31 -16.11
C ALA A 101 2.13 -2.10 -17.02
N ILE A 102 3.12 -1.19 -17.01
CA ILE A 102 3.12 0.01 -17.84
C ILE A 102 4.29 -0.04 -18.82
N PHE A 103 3.99 -0.13 -20.10
CA PHE A 103 4.96 -0.17 -21.20
C PHE A 103 5.22 1.24 -21.74
N ARG A 104 6.10 1.98 -21.07
CA ARG A 104 6.37 3.41 -21.36
C ARG A 104 7.25 3.62 -22.59
N GLU A 105 8.22 2.72 -22.80
CA GLU A 105 9.25 2.84 -23.80
C GLU A 105 9.09 1.76 -24.85
N LEU A 106 9.48 2.05 -26.09
CA LEU A 106 9.59 1.06 -27.13
C LEU A 106 10.90 0.28 -26.94
N LYS A 107 10.87 -1.03 -27.13
CA LYS A 107 12.05 -1.89 -27.03
C LYS A 107 12.39 -2.56 -28.36
N ASN A 108 11.43 -3.27 -28.93
CA ASN A 108 11.58 -3.98 -30.20
C ASN A 108 10.29 -3.74 -30.98
N GLU A 109 10.44 -3.23 -32.21
CA GLU A 109 9.31 -2.83 -33.05
C GLU A 109 8.34 -4.00 -33.34
N GLU A 110 8.86 -5.18 -33.62
CA GLU A 110 8.06 -6.36 -33.92
C GLU A 110 7.30 -6.84 -32.66
N GLU A 111 8.00 -6.97 -31.55
CA GLU A 111 7.39 -7.38 -30.27
C GLU A 111 6.37 -6.36 -29.77
N ASP A 112 6.69 -5.06 -29.88
CA ASP A 112 5.81 -3.97 -29.47
C ASP A 112 4.54 -3.92 -30.29
N LYS A 113 4.66 -4.12 -31.60
CA LYS A 113 3.52 -4.20 -32.51
C LYS A 113 2.65 -5.44 -32.23
N TYR A 114 3.28 -6.57 -31.93
CA TYR A 114 2.56 -7.77 -31.60
C TYR A 114 1.81 -7.64 -30.26
N LEU A 115 2.46 -7.12 -29.23
CA LEU A 115 1.82 -6.84 -27.94
C LEU A 115 0.68 -5.82 -28.05
N SER A 116 0.85 -4.78 -28.88
CA SER A 116 -0.16 -3.76 -29.14
C SER A 116 -1.47 -4.35 -29.65
N LYS A 117 -1.43 -5.39 -30.47
CA LYS A 117 -2.60 -6.09 -30.98
C LYS A 117 -3.50 -6.60 -29.87
N PHE A 118 -2.92 -7.11 -28.79
CA PHE A 118 -3.68 -7.63 -27.64
C PHE A 118 -4.06 -6.52 -26.65
N LEU A 119 -3.15 -5.60 -26.34
CA LEU A 119 -3.45 -4.50 -25.42
C LEU A 119 -4.58 -3.57 -25.91
N SER A 120 -4.82 -3.53 -27.20
CA SER A 120 -5.95 -2.80 -27.80
C SER A 120 -7.31 -3.53 -27.66
N ASN A 121 -7.34 -4.73 -27.12
CA ASN A 121 -8.57 -5.49 -26.92
C ASN A 121 -9.44 -4.85 -25.84
N SER A 122 -10.75 -4.80 -26.05
CA SER A 122 -11.70 -4.20 -25.10
C SER A 122 -11.83 -4.94 -23.76
N LEU A 123 -11.43 -6.21 -23.70
CA LEU A 123 -11.40 -7.00 -22.46
C LEU A 123 -10.23 -6.61 -21.56
N ILE A 124 -9.21 -5.93 -22.09
CA ILE A 124 -7.99 -5.60 -21.36
C ILE A 124 -8.11 -4.21 -20.75
N ILE A 125 -7.80 -4.14 -19.45
CA ILE A 125 -7.62 -2.90 -18.70
C ILE A 125 -6.14 -2.77 -18.39
N SER A 126 -5.50 -1.74 -18.97
CA SER A 126 -4.09 -1.44 -18.75
C SER A 126 -3.90 -0.52 -17.55
N ALA A 127 -2.82 -0.74 -16.81
CA ALA A 127 -2.46 0.09 -15.67
C ALA A 127 -2.08 1.51 -16.09
N ILE A 128 -2.55 2.49 -15.31
CA ILE A 128 -2.05 3.86 -15.33
C ILE A 128 -1.69 4.30 -13.91
N ASN A 129 -0.70 5.16 -13.79
CA ASN A 129 -0.27 5.72 -12.52
C ASN A 129 -0.39 7.25 -12.57
N PHE A 130 -0.92 7.84 -11.51
CA PHE A 130 -0.94 9.29 -11.33
C PHE A 130 0.27 9.70 -10.50
N ASP A 131 1.18 10.44 -11.12
CA ASP A 131 2.32 11.03 -10.44
C ASP A 131 2.13 12.55 -10.38
N ARG A 132 1.93 13.09 -9.18
CA ARG A 132 1.69 14.50 -8.86
C ARG A 132 0.87 15.25 -9.92
N ASP A 133 1.50 15.68 -11.04
CA ASP A 133 0.88 16.48 -12.11
C ASP A 133 0.86 15.77 -13.47
N SER A 134 1.25 14.51 -13.53
CA SER A 134 1.34 13.72 -14.75
C SER A 134 0.63 12.37 -14.65
N ILE A 135 0.18 11.88 -15.79
CA ILE A 135 -0.32 10.51 -15.92
C ILE A 135 0.76 9.68 -16.60
N ILE A 136 1.18 8.63 -15.91
CA ILE A 136 2.07 7.63 -16.45
C ILE A 136 1.22 6.51 -17.03
N SER A 137 1.30 6.30 -18.34
CA SER A 137 0.54 5.29 -19.07
C SER A 137 1.41 4.54 -20.06
N ASN A 138 0.84 3.57 -20.74
CA ASN A 138 1.49 2.90 -21.85
C ASN A 138 1.84 3.90 -22.96
N HIS A 139 2.91 3.61 -23.71
CA HIS A 139 3.24 4.35 -24.92
C HIS A 139 2.06 4.30 -25.92
N PRO A 140 1.74 5.39 -26.64
CA PRO A 140 0.58 5.48 -27.51
C PRO A 140 0.46 4.37 -28.56
N ILE A 141 1.57 3.78 -28.99
CA ILE A 141 1.58 2.65 -29.95
C ILE A 141 0.78 1.45 -29.47
N PHE A 142 0.68 1.25 -28.14
CA PHE A 142 -0.06 0.12 -27.59
C PHE A 142 -1.57 0.32 -27.61
N ASN A 143 -2.05 1.52 -27.93
CA ASN A 143 -3.45 1.85 -28.18
C ASN A 143 -4.41 1.23 -27.13
N SER A 144 -4.04 1.32 -25.85
CA SER A 144 -4.83 0.79 -24.75
C SER A 144 -6.16 1.53 -24.66
N LYS A 145 -7.29 0.83 -24.88
CA LYS A 145 -8.62 1.43 -24.89
C LYS A 145 -9.16 1.69 -23.50
N ASN A 146 -8.91 0.77 -22.59
CA ASN A 146 -9.39 0.85 -21.21
C ASN A 146 -8.21 0.96 -20.27
N ASN A 147 -8.27 1.91 -19.34
CA ASN A 147 -7.22 2.13 -18.37
C ASN A 147 -7.79 2.11 -16.95
N GLY A 148 -7.03 1.51 -16.04
CA GLY A 148 -7.31 1.48 -14.61
C GLY A 148 -6.16 2.10 -13.83
N PHE A 149 -6.44 2.93 -12.84
CA PHE A 149 -5.38 3.50 -12.01
C PHE A 149 -4.93 2.50 -10.95
N ILE A 150 -3.61 2.48 -10.70
CA ILE A 150 -2.96 1.57 -9.78
C ILE A 150 -2.38 2.27 -8.55
N ASN A 151 -2.69 3.55 -8.36
CA ASN A 151 -2.18 4.29 -7.21
C ASN A 151 -2.79 3.74 -5.92
N ILE A 152 -1.90 3.42 -4.99
CA ILE A 152 -2.26 2.99 -3.65
C ILE A 152 -1.74 4.03 -2.67
N ASN A 153 -2.64 4.57 -1.84
CA ASN A 153 -2.28 5.53 -0.81
C ASN A 153 -1.72 4.79 0.41
N PHE A 154 -0.42 4.90 0.60
CA PHE A 154 0.25 4.44 1.81
C PHE A 154 0.10 5.49 2.92
N ASN A 155 -0.85 5.31 3.81
CA ASN A 155 -1.04 6.21 4.97
C ASN A 155 -0.04 5.92 6.10
N GLY A 156 1.25 5.80 5.76
CA GLY A 156 2.35 5.67 6.72
C GLY A 156 2.54 4.29 7.35
N GLY A 157 1.80 3.26 6.93
CA GLY A 157 1.98 1.86 7.31
C GLY A 157 2.30 0.99 6.10
N SER A 158 2.90 -0.19 6.29
CA SER A 158 3.17 -1.15 5.21
C SER A 158 1.92 -1.94 4.81
N VAL A 159 0.84 -1.87 5.59
CA VAL A 159 -0.42 -2.57 5.34
C VAL A 159 -1.47 -1.61 4.78
N ILE A 160 -1.97 -1.94 3.60
CA ILE A 160 -3.04 -1.18 2.92
C ILE A 160 -4.37 -1.68 3.44
N ARG A 161 -5.13 -0.81 4.13
CA ARG A 161 -6.47 -1.12 4.69
C ARG A 161 -7.59 -0.44 3.96
N THR A 162 -7.30 0.62 3.22
CA THR A 162 -8.28 1.41 2.49
C THR A 162 -7.75 1.73 1.10
N THR A 163 -8.64 1.74 0.12
CA THR A 163 -8.35 2.19 -1.23
C THR A 163 -9.46 3.10 -1.73
N ASP A 164 -9.07 4.09 -2.52
CA ASP A 164 -10.03 4.99 -3.17
C ASP A 164 -10.47 4.34 -4.48
N PHE A 165 -11.78 4.07 -4.62
CA PHE A 165 -12.36 3.53 -5.86
C PHE A 165 -12.53 4.59 -6.94
N ILE A 166 -12.55 5.87 -6.55
CA ILE A 166 -12.72 7.01 -7.47
C ILE A 166 -11.65 8.03 -7.15
N TYR A 167 -10.75 8.25 -8.10
CA TYR A 167 -9.76 9.30 -8.02
C TYR A 167 -10.17 10.46 -8.92
N LYS A 168 -10.60 11.59 -8.32
CA LYS A 168 -10.86 12.83 -9.05
C LYS A 168 -9.62 13.71 -8.96
N LYS A 169 -8.92 13.86 -10.06
CA LYS A 169 -7.86 14.85 -10.19
C LYS A 169 -8.26 15.84 -11.29
N ASP A 170 -8.21 17.13 -10.98
CA ASP A 170 -8.51 18.22 -11.93
C ASP A 170 -7.37 18.38 -12.96
N ILE A 171 -7.02 17.29 -13.63
CA ILE A 171 -6.02 17.31 -14.72
C ILE A 171 -6.66 17.78 -16.04
N CYS A 172 -7.99 17.78 -16.15
CA CYS A 172 -8.70 18.11 -17.38
C CYS A 172 -8.38 19.48 -17.97
N ASN A 173 -7.91 20.44 -17.18
CA ASN A 173 -7.60 21.79 -17.69
C ASN A 173 -6.21 21.92 -18.33
N LYS A 174 -5.30 20.94 -18.16
CA LYS A 174 -3.96 21.01 -18.77
C LYS A 174 -3.80 20.18 -20.05
N ILE A 175 -4.68 19.22 -20.30
CA ILE A 175 -4.57 18.34 -21.48
C ILE A 175 -5.00 19.06 -22.77
N HIS A 176 -5.87 20.09 -22.67
CA HIS A 176 -6.32 20.82 -23.86
C HIS A 176 -5.36 21.92 -24.37
N SER A 177 -4.30 22.24 -23.63
CA SER A 177 -3.31 23.25 -24.05
C SER A 177 -1.98 22.66 -24.55
N GLY A 178 -1.83 21.33 -24.64
CA GLY A 178 -0.58 20.65 -24.95
C GLY A 178 -0.52 19.89 -26.28
N TYR A 179 -1.59 19.88 -27.08
CA TYR A 179 -1.56 19.31 -28.44
C TYR A 179 -1.87 20.39 -29.47
N SER A 180 -0.89 21.27 -29.72
CA SER A 180 -0.72 21.92 -30.99
C SER A 180 0.71 21.60 -31.47
N TYR A 181 0.76 20.66 -32.43
CA TYR A 181 1.90 20.15 -33.24
C TYR A 181 2.89 19.25 -32.59
#